data_91af032a49c0459f05ac48a7d85c8adb
#
_entry.id   91af032a49c0459f05ac48a7d85c8adb
#
_cell.length_a   1.000
_cell.length_b   1.000
_cell.length_c   1.000
_cell.angle_alpha   90.00
_cell.angle_beta   90.00
_cell.angle_gamma   90.00
#
_symmetry.space_group_name_H-M   'P 1'
#
loop_
_entity.id
_entity.type
_entity.pdbx_description
1 polymer ?
#
loop_
_entity_poly.entity_id
_entity_poly.type
_entity_poly.pdbx_seq_one_letter_code
_entity_poly.pdbx_strand_id
1 'polypeptide(L)'
;VKCASLTANGSLKLTDSTYAEQFRLNGTGRGSGTIAGEQLRLDGTMKLDGDVSFGRIHINGMLQASGGAVGEQADIDGGMKLDGSAKYETLQVHGLLQVGGKLSAREMDIVMAGACRASEISGERIRVRKKLGAGRLIGLLSSTLAPRLTAELIEGDDIMLEATKAGVVRGNTIRIGPGCEIDRVEYRVHYEADPGSTVGSAGQVQ
;
A
#
# COMPACT_ATOMS: atom_id res chain seq x y z
N VAL A 1 -13.89 -15.23 -18.50
CA VAL A 1 -13.15 -15.18 -19.79
C VAL A 1 -11.72 -15.62 -19.55
N LYS A 2 -11.11 -16.38 -20.51
CA LYS A 2 -9.70 -16.76 -20.47
C LYS A 2 -9.04 -16.44 -21.81
N CYS A 3 -7.92 -15.70 -21.78
CA CYS A 3 -7.15 -15.32 -22.98
C CYS A 3 -5.67 -15.12 -22.64
N ALA A 4 -4.80 -15.14 -23.65
CA ALA A 4 -3.39 -14.83 -23.46
C ALA A 4 -3.18 -13.32 -23.25
N SER A 5 -3.90 -12.47 -23.97
CA SER A 5 -3.77 -11.02 -23.83
C SER A 5 -5.12 -10.33 -23.91
N LEU A 6 -5.36 -9.37 -23.00
CA LEU A 6 -6.46 -8.44 -23.04
C LEU A 6 -5.89 -7.03 -23.01
N THR A 7 -6.09 -6.28 -24.08
CA THR A 7 -5.69 -4.88 -24.18
C THR A 7 -6.89 -4.02 -24.49
N ALA A 8 -7.15 -3.02 -23.67
CA ALA A 8 -8.20 -2.04 -23.87
C ALA A 8 -7.64 -0.61 -23.84
N ASN A 9 -7.95 0.15 -24.89
CA ASN A 9 -7.69 1.58 -24.97
C ASN A 9 -9.04 2.31 -24.94
N GLY A 10 -9.28 3.10 -23.90
CA GLY A 10 -10.55 3.79 -23.69
C GLY A 10 -11.39 3.17 -22.58
N SER A 11 -12.59 2.70 -22.87
CA SER A 11 -13.51 2.17 -21.86
C SER A 11 -13.62 0.65 -21.93
N LEU A 12 -13.43 -0.01 -20.77
CA LEU A 12 -13.56 -1.47 -20.62
C LEU A 12 -14.66 -1.80 -19.61
N LYS A 13 -15.51 -2.76 -19.97
CA LYS A 13 -16.49 -3.34 -19.06
C LYS A 13 -16.33 -4.87 -19.02
N LEU A 14 -16.09 -5.41 -17.83
CA LEU A 14 -16.05 -6.85 -17.56
C LEU A 14 -17.29 -7.24 -16.75
N THR A 15 -17.98 -8.28 -17.15
CA THR A 15 -19.20 -8.77 -16.47
C THR A 15 -18.96 -10.02 -15.65
N ASP A 16 -17.81 -10.67 -15.86
CA ASP A 16 -17.43 -11.93 -15.23
C ASP A 16 -15.94 -11.97 -14.92
N SER A 17 -15.55 -12.94 -14.08
CA SER A 17 -14.16 -13.23 -13.79
C SER A 17 -13.35 -13.43 -15.07
N THR A 18 -12.21 -12.80 -15.14
CA THR A 18 -11.38 -12.76 -16.35
C THR A 18 -9.94 -13.16 -15.99
N TYR A 19 -9.42 -14.14 -16.73
CA TYR A 19 -8.02 -14.51 -16.70
C TYR A 19 -7.35 -14.05 -18.00
N ALA A 20 -6.27 -13.27 -17.89
CA ALA A 20 -5.43 -12.88 -19.01
C ALA A 20 -3.97 -12.92 -18.55
N GLU A 21 -3.12 -13.66 -19.28
CA GLU A 21 -1.68 -13.67 -18.96
C GLU A 21 -1.12 -12.23 -18.96
N GLN A 22 -1.53 -11.44 -19.95
CA GLN A 22 -1.23 -10.01 -20.01
C GLN A 22 -2.52 -9.19 -20.04
N PHE A 23 -2.75 -8.40 -19.01
CA PHE A 23 -3.88 -7.48 -18.91
C PHE A 23 -3.37 -6.04 -18.98
N ARG A 24 -3.76 -5.30 -20.01
CA ARG A 24 -3.42 -3.89 -20.17
C ARG A 24 -4.68 -3.05 -20.35
N LEU A 25 -4.83 -2.05 -19.50
CA LEU A 25 -5.89 -1.04 -19.62
C LEU A 25 -5.26 0.35 -19.68
N ASN A 26 -5.55 1.06 -20.76
CA ASN A 26 -5.24 2.46 -20.93
C ASN A 26 -6.56 3.23 -21.05
N GLY A 27 -7.00 3.84 -19.94
CA GLY A 27 -8.26 4.56 -19.85
C GLY A 27 -9.09 4.19 -18.63
N THR A 28 -10.37 3.87 -18.82
CA THR A 28 -11.29 3.61 -17.70
C THR A 28 -11.87 2.20 -17.78
N GLY A 29 -11.76 1.44 -16.70
CA GLY A 29 -12.32 0.10 -16.56
C GLY A 29 -13.35 0.00 -15.44
N ARG A 30 -14.34 -0.86 -15.64
CA ARG A 30 -15.23 -1.36 -14.60
C ARG A 30 -15.42 -2.86 -14.79
N GLY A 31 -15.42 -3.60 -13.67
CA GLY A 31 -15.60 -5.04 -13.73
C GLY A 31 -16.29 -5.61 -12.52
N SER A 32 -16.81 -6.82 -12.67
CA SER A 32 -17.27 -7.69 -11.60
C SER A 32 -16.54 -9.03 -11.69
N GLY A 33 -16.35 -9.69 -10.53
CA GLY A 33 -15.59 -10.92 -10.42
C GLY A 33 -14.08 -10.70 -10.35
N THR A 34 -13.34 -11.78 -10.27
CA THR A 34 -11.87 -11.75 -10.11
C THR A 34 -11.18 -11.47 -11.45
N ILE A 35 -10.20 -10.60 -11.45
CA ILE A 35 -9.24 -10.48 -12.55
C ILE A 35 -7.92 -11.14 -12.15
N ALA A 36 -7.41 -12.01 -13.03
CA ALA A 36 -6.20 -12.77 -12.73
C ALA A 36 -5.30 -12.96 -13.96
N GLY A 37 -4.01 -13.21 -13.71
CA GLY A 37 -3.05 -13.48 -14.79
C GLY A 37 -1.60 -13.36 -14.30
N GLU A 38 -0.70 -13.12 -15.25
CA GLU A 38 0.72 -12.96 -14.93
C GLU A 38 1.09 -11.48 -14.79
N GLN A 39 0.60 -10.62 -15.68
CA GLN A 39 0.94 -9.20 -15.69
C GLN A 39 -0.28 -8.32 -15.82
N LEU A 40 -0.44 -7.37 -14.89
CA LEU A 40 -1.41 -6.29 -14.95
C LEU A 40 -0.68 -4.96 -15.18
N ARG A 41 -1.06 -4.25 -16.24
CA ARG A 41 -0.68 -2.85 -16.44
C ARG A 41 -1.93 -1.98 -16.56
N LEU A 42 -2.02 -1.02 -15.66
CA LEU A 42 -3.10 -0.05 -15.60
C LEU A 42 -2.55 1.37 -15.78
N ASP A 43 -2.84 1.96 -16.93
CA ASP A 43 -2.59 3.37 -17.23
C ASP A 43 -3.94 4.12 -17.25
N GLY A 44 -4.45 4.51 -16.07
CA GLY A 44 -5.76 5.14 -15.92
C GLY A 44 -6.52 4.71 -14.68
N THR A 45 -7.81 4.43 -14.80
CA THR A 45 -8.65 4.10 -13.64
C THR A 45 -9.39 2.79 -13.84
N MET A 46 -9.35 1.90 -12.84
CA MET A 46 -10.17 0.69 -12.83
C MET A 46 -10.93 0.55 -11.52
N LYS A 47 -12.22 0.27 -11.62
CA LYS A 47 -13.08 -0.11 -10.49
C LYS A 47 -13.56 -1.54 -10.67
N LEU A 48 -13.26 -2.38 -9.70
CA LEU A 48 -13.55 -3.82 -9.71
C LEU A 48 -14.39 -4.21 -8.51
N ASP A 49 -15.47 -4.92 -8.75
CA ASP A 49 -16.20 -5.62 -7.70
C ASP A 49 -15.72 -7.07 -7.66
N GLY A 50 -14.62 -7.29 -6.93
CA GLY A 50 -13.95 -8.58 -6.82
C GLY A 50 -12.46 -8.45 -6.51
N ASP A 51 -11.73 -9.54 -6.73
CA ASP A 51 -10.32 -9.69 -6.36
C ASP A 51 -9.37 -9.46 -7.54
N VAL A 52 -8.11 -9.13 -7.21
CA VAL A 52 -7.02 -8.93 -8.16
C VAL A 52 -5.91 -9.95 -7.88
N SER A 53 -5.54 -10.77 -8.86
CA SER A 53 -4.51 -11.79 -8.70
C SER A 53 -3.56 -11.83 -9.90
N PHE A 54 -2.41 -11.19 -9.78
CA PHE A 54 -1.40 -11.15 -10.83
C PHE A 54 0.00 -11.30 -10.26
N GLY A 55 0.87 -12.05 -10.94
CA GLY A 55 2.27 -12.14 -10.57
C GLY A 55 2.92 -10.77 -10.50
N ARG A 56 2.75 -9.93 -11.51
CA ARG A 56 3.27 -8.55 -11.55
C ARG A 56 2.15 -7.55 -11.79
N ILE A 57 2.12 -6.50 -10.96
CA ILE A 57 1.14 -5.42 -11.02
C ILE A 57 1.88 -4.10 -11.21
N HIS A 58 1.55 -3.37 -12.27
CA HIS A 58 2.00 -2.00 -12.47
C HIS A 58 0.80 -1.07 -12.65
N ILE A 59 0.66 -0.09 -11.77
CA ILE A 59 -0.46 0.86 -11.76
C ILE A 59 0.11 2.27 -11.90
N ASN A 60 -0.24 2.93 -13.00
CA ASN A 60 -0.05 4.35 -13.20
C ASN A 60 -1.43 5.00 -13.29
N GLY A 61 -2.00 5.34 -12.15
CA GLY A 61 -3.36 5.84 -12.02
C GLY A 61 -4.06 5.33 -10.77
N MET A 62 -5.29 4.81 -10.89
CA MET A 62 -6.10 4.39 -9.73
C MET A 62 -6.75 3.02 -9.94
N LEU A 63 -6.46 2.09 -9.04
CA LEU A 63 -7.19 0.83 -8.90
C LEU A 63 -8.06 0.86 -7.65
N GLN A 64 -9.34 0.55 -7.80
CA GLN A 64 -10.27 0.32 -6.68
C GLN A 64 -10.86 -1.08 -6.81
N ALA A 65 -10.76 -1.89 -5.77
CA ALA A 65 -11.36 -3.23 -5.73
C ALA A 65 -12.09 -3.45 -4.40
N SER A 66 -13.26 -4.09 -4.47
CA SER A 66 -14.02 -4.48 -3.28
C SER A 66 -13.45 -5.70 -2.58
N GLY A 67 -12.65 -6.48 -3.29
CA GLY A 67 -11.91 -7.62 -2.76
C GLY A 67 -10.48 -7.29 -2.33
N GLY A 68 -9.65 -8.33 -2.28
CA GLY A 68 -8.23 -8.24 -2.00
C GLY A 68 -7.34 -8.23 -3.24
N ALA A 69 -6.04 -8.15 -3.02
CA ALA A 69 -5.04 -8.28 -4.08
C ALA A 69 -3.89 -9.18 -3.67
N VAL A 70 -3.46 -10.05 -4.58
CA VAL A 70 -2.32 -10.93 -4.36
C VAL A 70 -1.39 -10.93 -5.58
N GLY A 71 -0.08 -11.01 -5.32
CA GLY A 71 0.92 -11.08 -6.37
C GLY A 71 2.33 -11.28 -5.83
N GLU A 72 3.29 -11.33 -6.74
CA GLU A 72 4.70 -11.36 -6.38
C GLU A 72 5.24 -9.94 -6.25
N GLN A 73 4.98 -9.09 -7.26
CA GLN A 73 5.49 -7.73 -7.32
C GLN A 73 4.38 -6.74 -7.65
N ALA A 74 4.27 -5.67 -6.86
CA ALA A 74 3.40 -4.55 -7.16
C ALA A 74 4.18 -3.22 -7.14
N ASP A 75 4.01 -2.44 -8.20
CA ASP A 75 4.58 -1.11 -8.40
C ASP A 75 3.45 -0.14 -8.71
N ILE A 76 3.24 0.84 -7.82
CA ILE A 76 2.06 1.70 -7.83
C ILE A 76 2.51 3.17 -7.86
N ASP A 77 2.37 3.79 -9.03
CA ASP A 77 2.52 5.23 -9.23
C ASP A 77 1.13 5.88 -9.34
N GLY A 78 0.57 6.27 -8.20
CA GLY A 78 -0.79 6.80 -8.14
C GLY A 78 -1.56 6.30 -6.94
N GLY A 79 -2.54 5.40 -7.12
CA GLY A 79 -3.30 4.90 -5.99
C GLY A 79 -3.86 3.50 -6.14
N MET A 80 -3.95 2.83 -4.99
CA MET A 80 -4.66 1.55 -4.87
C MET A 80 -5.57 1.60 -3.64
N LYS A 81 -6.83 1.24 -3.85
CA LYS A 81 -7.81 1.06 -2.77
C LYS A 81 -8.40 -0.34 -2.85
N LEU A 82 -8.27 -1.09 -1.77
CA LEU A 82 -8.81 -2.43 -1.58
C LEU A 82 -9.67 -2.44 -0.32
N ASP A 83 -10.84 -3.03 -0.38
CA ASP A 83 -11.66 -3.24 0.83
C ASP A 83 -11.21 -4.52 1.57
N GLY A 84 -10.59 -5.48 0.88
CA GLY A 84 -9.96 -6.67 1.43
C GLY A 84 -8.50 -6.50 1.82
N SER A 85 -7.77 -7.61 1.90
CA SER A 85 -6.35 -7.68 2.25
C SER A 85 -5.45 -7.68 1.01
N ALA A 86 -4.18 -7.33 1.20
CA ALA A 86 -3.17 -7.38 0.14
C ALA A 86 -1.95 -8.21 0.55
N LYS A 87 -1.42 -9.02 -0.38
CA LYS A 87 -0.23 -9.83 -0.16
C LYS A 87 0.69 -9.84 -1.38
N TYR A 88 1.95 -9.47 -1.14
CA TYR A 88 3.01 -9.42 -2.16
C TYR A 88 4.33 -9.97 -1.62
N GLU A 89 5.29 -10.27 -2.50
CA GLU A 89 6.69 -10.43 -2.12
C GLU A 89 7.37 -9.06 -2.04
N THR A 90 7.15 -8.23 -3.06
CA THR A 90 7.70 -6.87 -3.11
C THR A 90 6.61 -5.87 -3.45
N LEU A 91 6.50 -4.82 -2.64
CA LEU A 91 5.55 -3.73 -2.83
C LEU A 91 6.26 -2.38 -2.85
N GLN A 92 6.12 -1.66 -3.95
CA GLN A 92 6.58 -0.27 -4.10
C GLN A 92 5.38 0.64 -4.36
N VAL A 93 5.24 1.71 -3.58
CA VAL A 93 4.13 2.66 -3.70
C VAL A 93 4.65 4.08 -3.72
N HIS A 94 4.31 4.82 -4.76
CA HIS A 94 4.51 6.26 -4.86
C HIS A 94 3.15 6.94 -5.00
N GLY A 95 2.45 7.15 -3.87
CA GLY A 95 1.10 7.72 -3.95
C GLY A 95 0.21 7.42 -2.78
N LEU A 96 -0.96 6.84 -3.08
CA LEU A 96 -2.03 6.51 -2.13
C LEU A 96 -2.17 4.99 -2.01
N LEU A 97 -2.27 4.49 -0.78
CA LEU A 97 -2.56 3.10 -0.52
C LEU A 97 -3.60 2.97 0.59
N GLN A 98 -4.74 2.38 0.27
CA GLN A 98 -5.80 2.09 1.24
C GLN A 98 -6.14 0.61 1.17
N VAL A 99 -5.91 -0.12 2.25
CA VAL A 99 -6.21 -1.54 2.40
C VAL A 99 -7.11 -1.70 3.61
N GLY A 100 -8.32 -2.20 3.42
CA GLY A 100 -9.30 -2.38 4.50
C GLY A 100 -8.88 -3.46 5.49
N GLY A 101 -8.18 -4.49 5.00
CA GLY A 101 -7.64 -5.58 5.80
C GLY A 101 -6.14 -5.47 6.05
N LYS A 102 -5.49 -6.63 6.10
CA LYS A 102 -4.04 -6.77 6.31
C LYS A 102 -3.26 -6.52 5.03
N LEU A 103 -2.19 -5.74 5.14
CA LEU A 103 -1.18 -5.55 4.11
C LEU A 103 0.06 -6.37 4.47
N SER A 104 0.44 -7.31 3.64
CA SER A 104 1.62 -8.15 3.85
C SER A 104 2.53 -8.08 2.64
N ALA A 105 3.82 -7.84 2.84
CA ALA A 105 4.84 -8.03 1.82
C ALA A 105 6.19 -8.29 2.48
N ARG A 106 7.03 -9.13 1.86
CA ARG A 106 8.37 -9.35 2.37
C ARG A 106 9.19 -8.05 2.39
N GLU A 107 9.16 -7.30 1.28
CA GLU A 107 9.78 -5.98 1.19
C GLU A 107 8.76 -4.92 0.80
N MET A 108 8.71 -3.83 1.53
CA MET A 108 7.75 -2.74 1.38
C MET A 108 8.46 -1.39 1.38
N ASP A 109 8.29 -0.61 0.31
CA ASP A 109 8.73 0.79 0.23
C ASP A 109 7.54 1.67 -0.17
N ILE A 110 7.06 2.50 0.75
CA ILE A 110 5.90 3.36 0.57
C ILE A 110 6.33 4.82 0.67
N VAL A 111 6.30 5.53 -0.45
CA VAL A 111 6.48 6.97 -0.53
C VAL A 111 5.12 7.63 -0.63
N MET A 112 4.63 8.12 0.48
CA MET A 112 3.26 8.67 0.58
C MET A 112 3.14 10.03 -0.10
N ALA A 113 2.16 10.18 -1.00
CA ALA A 113 1.71 11.46 -1.53
C ALA A 113 0.41 11.97 -0.88
N GLY A 114 -0.24 11.17 -0.04
CA GLY A 114 -1.45 11.50 0.71
C GLY A 114 -1.74 10.45 1.79
N ALA A 115 -2.97 10.38 2.26
CA ALA A 115 -3.37 9.48 3.33
C ALA A 115 -3.32 8.02 2.89
N CYS A 116 -2.47 7.21 3.55
CA CYS A 116 -2.37 5.77 3.42
C CYS A 116 -2.98 5.07 4.64
N ARG A 117 -3.57 3.90 4.45
CA ARG A 117 -4.17 3.13 5.53
C ARG A 117 -4.08 1.63 5.30
N ALA A 118 -3.82 0.88 6.37
CA ALA A 118 -4.08 -0.55 6.45
C ALA A 118 -4.50 -0.88 7.90
N SER A 119 -5.27 -1.96 8.14
CA SER A 119 -5.54 -2.38 9.52
C SER A 119 -4.27 -2.90 10.18
N GLU A 120 -3.59 -3.80 9.51
CA GLU A 120 -2.31 -4.37 9.92
C GLU A 120 -1.30 -4.34 8.77
N ILE A 121 -0.03 -4.17 9.09
CA ILE A 121 1.08 -4.22 8.14
C ILE A 121 2.10 -5.23 8.64
N SER A 122 2.51 -6.17 7.79
CA SER A 122 3.53 -7.15 8.14
C SER A 122 4.53 -7.39 7.01
N GLY A 123 5.81 -7.54 7.35
CA GLY A 123 6.88 -7.81 6.38
C GLY A 123 8.23 -7.96 7.04
N GLU A 124 9.25 -8.37 6.27
CA GLU A 124 10.63 -8.40 6.76
C GLU A 124 11.22 -6.99 6.78
N ARG A 125 11.08 -6.25 5.68
CA ARG A 125 11.58 -4.88 5.56
C ARG A 125 10.46 -3.92 5.22
N ILE A 126 10.19 -2.96 6.09
CA ILE A 126 9.12 -1.98 5.94
C ILE A 126 9.72 -0.58 5.98
N ARG A 127 9.60 0.15 4.88
CA ARG A 127 10.02 1.55 4.77
C ARG A 127 8.85 2.42 4.37
N VAL A 128 8.54 3.41 5.20
CA VAL A 128 7.46 4.38 4.95
C VAL A 128 8.04 5.79 5.05
N ARG A 129 7.90 6.54 3.99
CA ARG A 129 8.44 7.90 3.87
C ARG A 129 7.41 8.87 3.30
N LYS A 130 7.52 10.14 3.64
CA LYS A 130 6.78 11.22 2.97
C LYS A 130 7.46 11.60 1.64
N LYS A 131 6.69 11.91 0.61
CA LYS A 131 7.20 12.56 -0.59
C LYS A 131 7.71 13.96 -0.23
N LEU A 132 8.98 14.23 -0.48
CA LEU A 132 9.58 15.56 -0.26
C LEU A 132 8.96 16.58 -1.22
N GLY A 133 8.53 17.73 -0.71
CA GLY A 133 8.02 18.85 -1.51
C GLY A 133 6.51 19.00 -1.64
N ALA A 134 5.70 17.98 -1.35
CA ALA A 134 4.23 18.10 -1.43
C ALA A 134 3.60 18.86 -0.24
N GLY A 135 4.30 18.98 0.88
CA GLY A 135 3.74 19.51 2.13
C GLY A 135 3.73 21.04 2.26
N ARG A 136 4.50 21.79 1.47
CA ARG A 136 4.64 23.24 1.69
C ARG A 136 3.49 24.10 1.15
N LEU A 137 2.78 23.64 0.15
CA LEU A 137 1.64 24.37 -0.43
C LEU A 137 0.28 23.78 -0.03
N ILE A 138 0.20 22.48 0.22
CA ILE A 138 -1.06 21.78 0.58
C ILE A 138 -1.34 21.86 2.08
N GLY A 139 -0.32 21.90 2.94
CA GLY A 139 -0.45 22.00 4.39
C GLY A 139 -1.12 23.27 4.91
N LEU A 140 -1.28 24.29 4.06
CA LEU A 140 -2.02 25.52 4.38
C LEU A 140 -3.53 25.42 4.14
N LEU A 141 -4.01 24.36 3.46
CA LEU A 141 -5.41 24.26 3.04
C LEU A 141 -6.23 23.18 3.73
N SER A 142 -5.62 22.13 4.29
CA SER A 142 -6.36 21.15 5.10
C SER A 142 -5.42 20.11 5.75
N SER A 143 -5.45 19.99 7.05
CA SER A 143 -4.72 18.96 7.83
C SER A 143 -5.16 17.52 7.49
N THR A 144 -6.33 17.35 6.88
CA THR A 144 -6.93 16.06 6.52
C THR A 144 -6.29 15.41 5.28
N LEU A 145 -5.55 16.18 4.47
CA LEU A 145 -4.91 15.70 3.24
C LEU A 145 -3.39 15.50 3.38
N ALA A 146 -2.84 15.71 4.57
CA ALA A 146 -1.41 15.51 4.80
C ALA A 146 -1.01 14.04 4.58
N PRO A 147 0.13 13.78 3.92
CA PRO A 147 0.65 12.42 3.80
C PRO A 147 0.86 11.78 5.16
N ARG A 148 0.10 10.75 5.45
CA ARG A 148 0.16 10.00 6.71
C ARG A 148 -0.24 8.55 6.50
N LEU A 149 0.50 7.63 7.10
CA LEU A 149 0.08 6.23 7.23
C LEU A 149 -0.67 6.05 8.55
N THR A 150 -1.76 5.28 8.52
CA THR A 150 -2.47 4.86 9.74
C THR A 150 -2.60 3.34 9.75
N ALA A 151 -2.20 2.69 10.85
CA ALA A 151 -2.34 1.26 11.08
C ALA A 151 -2.58 0.97 12.57
N GLU A 152 -3.19 -0.16 12.88
CA GLU A 152 -3.33 -0.62 14.27
C GLU A 152 -2.06 -1.34 14.73
N LEU A 153 -1.49 -2.19 13.85
CA LEU A 153 -0.29 -2.97 14.10
C LEU A 153 0.66 -2.89 12.89
N ILE A 154 1.93 -2.67 13.15
CA ILE A 154 3.02 -2.80 12.16
C ILE A 154 4.04 -3.79 12.72
N GLU A 155 4.30 -4.88 12.01
CA GLU A 155 5.20 -5.94 12.46
C GLU A 155 6.20 -6.32 11.36
N GLY A 156 7.50 -6.37 11.72
CA GLY A 156 8.57 -6.69 10.77
C GLY A 156 9.94 -6.79 11.40
N ASP A 157 10.94 -7.16 10.61
CA ASP A 157 12.31 -7.28 11.10
C ASP A 157 13.05 -5.93 11.10
N ASP A 158 13.03 -5.23 9.98
CA ASP A 158 13.64 -3.89 9.83
C ASP A 158 12.57 -2.88 9.44
N ILE A 159 12.21 -2.00 10.37
CA ILE A 159 11.10 -1.06 10.23
C ILE A 159 11.63 0.37 10.29
N MET A 160 11.33 1.17 9.27
CA MET A 160 11.59 2.61 9.20
C MET A 160 10.32 3.35 8.84
N LEU A 161 9.85 4.23 9.72
CA LEU A 161 8.58 4.93 9.57
C LEU A 161 8.77 6.44 9.65
N GLU A 162 8.10 7.18 8.77
CA GLU A 162 7.89 8.63 8.85
C GLU A 162 6.39 8.93 8.76
N ALA A 163 5.93 9.99 9.40
CA ALA A 163 4.56 10.47 9.35
C ALA A 163 3.52 9.36 9.51
N THR A 164 3.75 8.45 10.46
CA THR A 164 2.92 7.26 10.70
C THR A 164 2.22 7.38 12.05
N LYS A 165 0.94 7.02 12.06
CA LYS A 165 0.18 6.79 13.29
C LYS A 165 -0.09 5.30 13.43
N ALA A 166 0.36 4.69 14.54
CA ALA A 166 0.12 3.28 14.79
C ALA A 166 -0.13 3.00 16.27
N GLY A 167 -0.95 2.00 16.56
CA GLY A 167 -1.14 1.50 17.91
C GLY A 167 0.10 0.78 18.41
N VAL A 168 0.55 -0.25 17.68
CA VAL A 168 1.74 -1.03 18.04
C VAL A 168 2.68 -1.13 16.85
N VAL A 169 3.98 -0.94 17.11
CA VAL A 169 5.06 -1.26 16.17
C VAL A 169 5.96 -2.29 16.82
N ARG A 170 6.10 -3.46 16.20
CA ARG A 170 6.88 -4.58 16.72
C ARG A 170 7.93 -5.04 15.71
N GLY A 171 9.18 -5.23 16.17
CA GLY A 171 10.23 -5.68 15.26
C GLY A 171 11.58 -5.90 15.91
N ASN A 172 12.55 -6.30 15.07
CA ASN A 172 13.93 -6.47 15.53
C ASN A 172 14.63 -5.11 15.59
N THR A 173 14.65 -4.38 14.48
CA THR A 173 15.24 -3.05 14.37
C THR A 173 14.15 -2.05 13.97
N ILE A 174 13.92 -1.04 14.81
CA ILE A 174 12.85 -0.06 14.60
C ILE A 174 13.43 1.35 14.64
N ARG A 175 13.22 2.10 13.55
CA ARG A 175 13.56 3.52 13.44
C ARG A 175 12.30 4.33 13.22
N ILE A 176 11.94 5.13 14.19
CA ILE A 176 10.81 6.05 14.15
C ILE A 176 11.30 7.42 13.74
N GLY A 177 11.05 7.80 12.50
CA GLY A 177 11.39 9.09 11.92
C GLY A 177 10.34 10.18 12.23
N PRO A 178 10.52 11.39 11.71
CA PRO A 178 9.75 12.57 12.10
C PRO A 178 8.25 12.45 11.79
N GLY A 179 7.44 13.02 12.67
CA GLY A 179 5.98 13.12 12.52
C GLY A 179 5.22 11.82 12.78
N CYS A 180 5.84 10.86 13.43
CA CYS A 180 5.17 9.65 13.90
C CYS A 180 4.45 9.86 15.23
N GLU A 181 3.32 9.16 15.40
CA GLU A 181 2.55 9.03 16.63
C GLU A 181 2.32 7.55 16.88
N ILE A 182 3.09 6.94 17.79
CA ILE A 182 3.05 5.51 18.06
C ILE A 182 2.70 5.30 19.55
N ASP A 183 1.67 4.51 19.83
CA ASP A 183 1.27 4.27 21.22
C ASP A 183 2.28 3.36 21.93
N ARG A 184 2.74 2.29 21.24
CA ARG A 184 3.70 1.34 21.82
C ARG A 184 4.68 0.79 20.78
N VAL A 185 5.96 0.73 21.15
CA VAL A 185 7.05 0.09 20.39
C VAL A 185 7.58 -1.12 21.18
N GLU A 186 7.66 -2.27 20.51
CA GLU A 186 8.25 -3.51 21.03
C GLU A 186 9.39 -3.93 20.11
N TYR A 187 10.65 -3.79 20.57
CA TYR A 187 11.83 -4.10 19.78
C TYR A 187 12.70 -5.18 20.41
N ARG A 188 13.45 -5.93 19.58
CA ARG A 188 14.36 -6.95 20.06
C ARG A 188 15.82 -6.50 20.10
N VAL A 189 16.29 -5.85 19.05
CA VAL A 189 17.72 -5.54 18.84
C VAL A 189 17.98 -4.05 19.00
N HIS A 190 17.30 -3.21 18.24
CA HIS A 190 17.58 -1.78 18.20
C HIS A 190 16.32 -0.94 18.05
N TYR A 191 16.30 0.18 18.76
CA TYR A 191 15.23 1.17 18.65
C TYR A 191 15.82 2.57 18.66
N GLU A 192 15.33 3.39 17.73
CA GLU A 192 15.69 4.80 17.62
C GLU A 192 14.43 5.61 17.27
N ALA A 193 14.27 6.79 17.87
CA ALA A 193 13.16 7.69 17.57
C ALA A 193 13.65 9.12 17.37
N ASP A 194 13.11 9.76 16.33
CA ASP A 194 13.34 11.19 16.06
C ASP A 194 12.67 12.05 17.14
N PRO A 195 13.32 13.13 17.62
CA PRO A 195 12.73 14.05 18.60
C PRO A 195 11.41 14.70 18.17
N GLY A 196 11.13 14.78 16.88
CA GLY A 196 9.86 15.27 16.30
C GLY A 196 8.77 14.22 16.22
N SER A 197 8.94 13.05 16.84
CA SER A 197 7.93 11.98 16.93
C SER A 197 7.40 11.86 18.37
N THR A 198 6.20 11.28 18.49
CA THR A 198 5.59 10.95 19.79
C THR A 198 5.50 9.45 19.93
N VAL A 199 6.12 8.89 20.97
CA VAL A 199 6.04 7.47 21.31
C VAL A 199 5.58 7.35 22.76
N GLY A 200 4.44 6.68 22.98
CA GLY A 200 3.84 6.53 24.31
C GLY A 200 4.67 5.63 25.22
N SER A 201 5.14 4.51 24.71
CA SER A 201 6.03 3.59 25.41
C SER A 201 6.92 2.81 24.45
N ALA A 202 8.15 2.48 24.88
CA ALA A 202 9.04 1.59 24.15
C ALA A 202 9.65 0.57 25.10
N GLY A 203 9.66 -0.70 24.70
CA GLY A 203 10.20 -1.80 25.51
C GLY A 203 10.94 -2.81 24.66
N GLN A 204 12.08 -3.28 25.20
CA GLN A 204 12.79 -4.39 24.60
C GLN A 204 12.10 -5.71 25.00
N VAL A 205 11.82 -6.53 24.02
CA VAL A 205 11.23 -7.86 24.20
C VAL A 205 12.25 -8.95 23.87
N GLN A 206 12.11 -10.11 24.49
CA GLN A 206 13.03 -11.25 24.28
C GLN A 206 12.73 -12.00 22.97
#